data_7f7c20b8e78e30615463603f09b56ece
#
_entry.id   7f7c20b8e78e30615463603f09b56ece
#
_cell.length_a   1.000
_cell.length_b   1.000
_cell.length_c   1.000
_cell.angle_alpha   90.00
_cell.angle_beta   90.00
_cell.angle_gamma   90.00
#
_symmetry.space_group_name_H-M   'P 1'
#
loop_
_entity.id
_entity.type
_entity.pdbx_description
1 polymer ?
#
loop_
_entity_poly.entity_id
_entity_poly.type
_entity_poly.pdbx_seq_one_letter_code
_entity_poly.pdbx_strand_id
1 'polypeptide(L)'
;MDAPARIACMATMTDDQRKQLALEYLKRLDTGGDVLELFDERAQVYFPKCPLAVGHEEIGALFASIGSIVAAVTHDYAYLNVIGQGDTLVVEGTSSGRTTDGSGWRAGVTHAGRWCDVFEIRDNRIQRLFIYLDPDYADADTARYPWLARA
;
A
#
# COMPACT_ATOMS: atom_id res chain seq x y z
N MET A 1 -15.71 -32.46 37.02
CA MET A 1 -15.80 -32.87 35.60
C MET A 1 -15.65 -31.60 34.78
N ASP A 2 -14.40 -31.28 34.42
CA ASP A 2 -14.10 -30.09 33.63
C ASP A 2 -14.40 -30.36 32.17
N ALA A 3 -15.22 -29.52 31.56
CA ALA A 3 -15.50 -29.58 30.13
C ALA A 3 -14.23 -29.12 29.36
N PRO A 4 -13.80 -29.83 28.31
CA PRO A 4 -12.64 -29.39 27.55
C PRO A 4 -12.96 -28.08 26.84
N ALA A 5 -12.10 -27.08 27.04
CA ALA A 5 -12.13 -25.83 26.30
C ALA A 5 -12.10 -26.15 24.80
N ARG A 6 -13.16 -25.81 24.09
CA ARG A 6 -13.19 -25.83 22.62
C ARG A 6 -12.15 -24.81 22.15
N ILE A 7 -11.02 -25.32 21.67
CA ILE A 7 -10.10 -24.54 20.84
C ILE A 7 -10.91 -24.24 19.58
N ALA A 8 -11.39 -22.99 19.47
CA ALA A 8 -11.98 -22.51 18.24
C ALA A 8 -10.89 -22.58 17.17
N CYS A 9 -11.01 -23.50 16.25
CA CYS A 9 -10.18 -23.56 15.04
C CYS A 9 -10.51 -22.28 14.28
N MET A 10 -9.67 -21.26 14.40
CA MET A 10 -9.78 -20.05 13.61
C MET A 10 -9.60 -20.48 12.14
N ALA A 11 -10.64 -20.31 11.36
CA ALA A 11 -10.60 -20.67 9.96
C ALA A 11 -9.48 -19.87 9.29
N THR A 12 -8.52 -20.56 8.69
CA THR A 12 -7.43 -19.96 7.94
C THR A 12 -8.03 -19.15 6.79
N MET A 13 -7.57 -17.90 6.61
CA MET A 13 -7.99 -17.08 5.48
C MET A 13 -7.66 -17.76 4.15
N THR A 14 -8.55 -17.64 3.19
CA THR A 14 -8.28 -18.05 1.81
C THR A 14 -7.46 -16.99 1.07
N ASP A 15 -6.82 -17.35 -0.03
CA ASP A 15 -6.10 -16.41 -0.89
C ASP A 15 -7.02 -15.34 -1.47
N ASP A 16 -8.27 -15.71 -1.81
CA ASP A 16 -9.28 -14.77 -2.28
C ASP A 16 -9.65 -13.73 -1.20
N GLN A 17 -9.76 -14.13 0.06
CA GLN A 17 -10.03 -13.20 1.15
C GLN A 17 -8.86 -12.22 1.35
N ARG A 18 -7.62 -12.68 1.27
CA ARG A 18 -6.44 -11.80 1.31
C ARG A 18 -6.43 -10.82 0.15
N LYS A 19 -6.68 -11.31 -1.06
CA LYS A 19 -6.79 -10.47 -2.25
C LYS A 19 -7.88 -9.41 -2.11
N GLN A 20 -9.06 -9.77 -1.62
CA GLN A 20 -10.15 -8.81 -1.38
C GLN A 20 -9.74 -7.72 -0.38
N LEU A 21 -9.03 -8.06 0.69
CA LEU A 21 -8.57 -7.08 1.67
C LEU A 21 -7.55 -6.11 1.06
N ALA A 22 -6.59 -6.61 0.27
CA ALA A 22 -5.63 -5.76 -0.43
C ALA A 22 -6.31 -4.83 -1.46
N LEU A 23 -7.29 -5.33 -2.20
CA LEU A 23 -8.07 -4.50 -3.13
C LEU A 23 -8.91 -3.45 -2.41
N GLU A 24 -9.48 -3.78 -1.25
CA GLU A 24 -10.20 -2.82 -0.42
C GLU A 24 -9.28 -1.70 0.09
N TYR A 25 -8.03 -2.03 0.46
CA TYR A 25 -7.02 -1.04 0.83
C TYR A 25 -6.76 -0.05 -0.32
N LEU A 26 -6.49 -0.53 -1.53
CA LEU A 26 -6.28 0.33 -2.70
C LEU A 26 -7.50 1.21 -2.99
N LYS A 27 -8.71 0.62 -2.93
CA LYS A 27 -9.95 1.35 -3.16
C LYS A 27 -10.17 2.46 -2.13
N ARG A 28 -9.85 2.23 -0.86
CA ARG A 28 -9.95 3.28 0.16
C ARG A 28 -8.96 4.41 -0.07
N LEU A 29 -7.74 4.12 -0.55
CA LEU A 29 -6.81 5.16 -0.97
C LEU A 29 -7.38 6.01 -2.11
N ASP A 30 -7.98 5.38 -3.12
CA ASP A 30 -8.54 6.09 -4.28
C ASP A 30 -9.76 6.94 -3.92
N THR A 31 -10.53 6.55 -2.91
CA THR A 31 -11.79 7.20 -2.54
C THR A 31 -11.73 8.04 -1.27
N GLY A 32 -10.59 8.11 -0.61
CA GLY A 32 -10.42 8.83 0.67
C GLY A 32 -11.08 8.10 1.86
N GLY A 33 -11.22 6.78 1.80
CA GLY A 33 -11.72 5.96 2.89
C GLY A 33 -10.70 5.77 4.01
N ASP A 34 -11.18 5.35 5.20
CA ASP A 34 -10.30 5.03 6.32
C ASP A 34 -9.58 3.71 6.10
N VAL A 35 -8.27 3.79 5.82
CA VAL A 35 -7.42 2.62 5.62
C VAL A 35 -6.98 1.98 6.94
N LEU A 36 -6.95 2.73 8.06
CA LEU A 36 -6.46 2.23 9.34
C LEU A 36 -7.31 1.09 9.88
N GLU A 37 -8.61 1.07 9.59
CA GLU A 37 -9.51 -0.02 9.97
C GLU A 37 -9.08 -1.39 9.40
N LEU A 38 -8.29 -1.42 8.35
CA LEU A 38 -7.81 -2.66 7.72
C LEU A 38 -6.56 -3.22 8.39
N PHE A 39 -5.88 -2.43 9.21
CA PHE A 39 -4.62 -2.81 9.85
C PHE A 39 -4.83 -3.41 11.25
N ASP A 40 -3.94 -4.34 11.62
CA ASP A 40 -3.80 -4.77 13.01
C ASP A 40 -3.25 -3.62 13.87
N GLU A 41 -3.57 -3.63 15.15
CA GLU A 41 -3.12 -2.59 16.10
C GLU A 41 -1.59 -2.48 16.21
N ARG A 42 -0.86 -3.55 15.88
CA ARG A 42 0.60 -3.63 15.90
C ARG A 42 1.20 -3.74 14.51
N ALA A 43 0.43 -3.43 13.48
CA ALA A 43 0.87 -3.52 12.10
C ALA A 43 2.11 -2.66 11.84
N GLN A 44 2.83 -2.99 10.79
CA GLN A 44 4.00 -2.27 10.32
C GLN A 44 3.79 -1.80 8.89
N VAL A 45 4.10 -0.55 8.62
CA VAL A 45 4.07 0.01 7.27
C VAL A 45 5.42 0.64 6.93
N TYR A 46 5.99 0.24 5.80
CA TYR A 46 7.13 0.88 5.18
C TYR A 46 6.68 1.68 3.96
N PHE A 47 7.13 2.93 3.87
CA PHE A 47 7.02 3.77 2.68
C PHE A 47 8.40 4.37 2.38
N PRO A 48 8.82 4.49 1.08
CA PRO A 48 10.14 4.99 0.73
C PRO A 48 10.47 6.36 1.36
N LYS A 49 11.70 6.48 1.86
CA LYS A 49 12.23 7.69 2.52
C LYS A 49 11.56 8.05 3.86
N CYS A 50 10.70 7.18 4.39
CA CYS A 50 10.10 7.35 5.71
C CYS A 50 10.66 6.32 6.70
N PRO A 51 10.70 6.63 8.01
CA PRO A 51 10.90 5.62 9.04
C PRO A 51 9.81 4.54 8.96
N LEU A 52 10.13 3.33 9.44
CA LEU A 52 9.13 2.28 9.61
C LEU A 52 8.06 2.74 10.61
N ALA A 53 6.80 2.78 10.17
CA ALA A 53 5.67 3.12 11.03
C ALA A 53 5.11 1.86 11.70
N VAL A 54 4.92 1.90 13.02
CA VAL A 54 4.44 0.77 13.82
C VAL A 54 3.21 1.18 14.63
N GLY A 55 2.11 0.46 14.42
CA GLY A 55 0.84 0.72 15.09
C GLY A 55 0.03 1.86 14.47
N HIS A 56 -1.24 1.96 14.85
CA HIS A 56 -2.19 2.87 14.21
C HIS A 56 -1.79 4.35 14.28
N GLU A 57 -1.17 4.79 15.37
CA GLU A 57 -0.76 6.20 15.52
C GLU A 57 0.31 6.58 14.49
N GLU A 58 1.39 5.81 14.41
CA GLU A 58 2.49 6.09 13.47
C GLU A 58 2.07 5.86 12.01
N ILE A 59 1.25 4.84 11.74
CA ILE A 59 0.71 4.57 10.40
C ILE A 59 -0.22 5.71 9.97
N GLY A 60 -1.07 6.21 10.87
CA GLY A 60 -1.94 7.35 10.60
C GLY A 60 -1.14 8.62 10.29
N ALA A 61 -0.08 8.89 11.06
CA ALA A 61 0.83 10.02 10.82
C ALA A 61 1.58 9.88 9.48
N LEU A 62 2.00 8.66 9.10
CA LEU A 62 2.63 8.38 7.81
C LEU A 62 1.67 8.69 6.65
N PHE A 63 0.44 8.18 6.67
CA PHE A 63 -0.54 8.44 5.61
C PHE A 63 -0.96 9.91 5.55
N ALA A 64 -1.05 10.61 6.69
CA ALA A 64 -1.28 12.05 6.73
C ALA A 64 -0.13 12.82 6.05
N SER A 65 1.12 12.41 6.29
CA SER A 65 2.29 13.01 5.66
C SER A 65 2.31 12.78 4.15
N ILE A 66 1.96 11.58 3.68
CA ILE A 66 1.81 11.29 2.25
C ILE A 66 0.70 12.16 1.65
N GLY A 67 -0.44 12.29 2.32
CA GLY A 67 -1.58 13.11 1.91
C GLY A 67 -1.27 14.62 1.86
N SER A 68 -0.23 15.08 2.55
CA SER A 68 0.23 16.48 2.43
C SER A 68 0.93 16.76 1.09
N ILE A 69 1.36 15.73 0.38
CA ILE A 69 2.04 15.81 -0.93
C ILE A 69 1.12 15.31 -2.04
N VAL A 70 0.45 14.20 -1.84
CA VAL A 70 -0.43 13.54 -2.83
C VAL A 70 -1.88 13.95 -2.59
N ALA A 71 -2.44 14.76 -3.46
CA ALA A 71 -3.84 15.23 -3.36
C ALA A 71 -4.85 14.19 -3.87
N ALA A 72 -4.46 13.38 -4.84
CA ALA A 72 -5.31 12.33 -5.40
C ALA A 72 -4.46 11.22 -6.01
N VAL A 73 -4.89 9.99 -5.85
CA VAL A 73 -4.33 8.80 -6.49
C VAL A 73 -5.47 7.99 -7.11
N THR A 74 -5.18 7.33 -8.22
CA THR A 74 -6.07 6.36 -8.87
C THR A 74 -5.25 5.17 -9.31
N HIS A 75 -5.54 3.99 -8.78
CA HIS A 75 -4.90 2.75 -9.16
C HIS A 75 -5.55 2.15 -10.42
N ASP A 76 -4.74 1.54 -11.28
CA ASP A 76 -5.22 0.91 -12.51
C ASP A 76 -5.53 -0.56 -12.26
N TYR A 77 -6.78 -0.87 -11.93
CA TYR A 77 -7.21 -2.22 -11.57
C TYR A 77 -7.16 -3.21 -12.73
N ALA A 78 -7.09 -2.74 -13.99
CA ALA A 78 -6.99 -3.61 -15.16
C ALA A 78 -5.60 -4.26 -15.30
N TYR A 79 -4.58 -3.69 -14.66
CA TYR A 79 -3.18 -4.11 -14.78
C TYR A 79 -2.55 -4.55 -13.45
N LEU A 80 -3.36 -5.00 -12.50
CA LEU A 80 -2.83 -5.56 -11.26
C LEU A 80 -2.27 -6.96 -11.47
N ASN A 81 -1.04 -7.17 -11.03
CA ASN A 81 -0.44 -8.48 -10.89
C ASN A 81 -0.46 -8.87 -9.41
N VAL A 82 -1.12 -9.99 -9.09
CA VAL A 82 -1.32 -10.44 -7.71
C VAL A 82 -0.74 -11.83 -7.52
N ILE A 83 0.21 -11.95 -6.61
CA ILE A 83 0.90 -13.21 -6.28
C ILE A 83 0.77 -13.46 -4.78
N GLY A 84 0.25 -14.64 -4.40
CA GLY A 84 0.07 -15.04 -3.01
C GLY A 84 0.82 -16.30 -2.65
N GLN A 85 1.37 -16.35 -1.43
CA GLN A 85 1.91 -17.56 -0.83
C GLN A 85 1.74 -17.51 0.70
N GLY A 86 0.91 -18.39 1.24
CA GLY A 86 0.58 -18.38 2.66
C GLY A 86 -0.06 -17.06 3.07
N ASP A 87 0.47 -16.40 4.07
CA ASP A 87 -0.05 -15.11 4.55
C ASP A 87 0.48 -13.91 3.73
N THR A 88 1.44 -14.13 2.85
CA THR A 88 2.06 -13.08 2.03
C THR A 88 1.30 -12.91 0.71
N LEU A 89 0.97 -11.66 0.41
CA LEU A 89 0.39 -11.26 -0.86
C LEU A 89 1.22 -10.12 -1.45
N VAL A 90 1.60 -10.25 -2.71
CA VAL A 90 2.27 -9.20 -3.49
C VAL A 90 1.29 -8.67 -4.51
N VAL A 91 1.13 -7.36 -4.56
CA VAL A 91 0.33 -6.67 -5.56
C VAL A 91 1.22 -5.67 -6.29
N GLU A 92 1.40 -5.87 -7.57
CA GLU A 92 2.13 -4.96 -8.45
C GLU A 92 1.16 -4.26 -9.39
N GLY A 93 1.36 -2.97 -9.62
CA GLY A 93 0.46 -2.22 -10.47
C GLY A 93 1.00 -0.87 -10.91
N THR A 94 0.11 -0.16 -11.57
CA THR A 94 0.33 1.22 -12.00
C THR A 94 -0.74 2.13 -11.42
N SER A 95 -0.42 3.41 -11.34
CA SER A 95 -1.32 4.45 -10.85
C SER A 95 -1.02 5.78 -11.51
N SER A 96 -1.95 6.69 -11.35
CA SER A 96 -1.82 8.10 -11.71
C SER A 96 -2.40 8.97 -10.60
N GLY A 97 -2.09 10.25 -10.61
CA GLY A 97 -2.62 11.14 -9.60
C GLY A 97 -2.17 12.58 -9.78
N ARG A 98 -2.32 13.34 -8.71
CA ARG A 98 -1.94 14.73 -8.64
C ARG A 98 -1.42 15.07 -7.26
N THR A 99 -0.37 15.85 -7.22
CA THR A 99 0.20 16.43 -6.00
C THR A 99 -0.61 17.61 -5.52
N THR A 100 -0.39 18.06 -4.30
CA THR A 100 -1.10 19.20 -3.69
C THR A 100 -0.76 20.53 -4.36
N ASP A 101 0.37 20.65 -5.05
CA ASP A 101 0.73 21.83 -5.87
C ASP A 101 0.10 21.80 -7.28
N GLY A 102 -0.63 20.73 -7.62
CA GLY A 102 -1.33 20.59 -8.89
C GLY A 102 -0.57 19.80 -9.96
N SER A 103 0.68 19.40 -9.71
CA SER A 103 1.45 18.60 -10.67
C SER A 103 0.82 17.22 -10.85
N GLY A 104 0.63 16.79 -12.09
CA GLY A 104 0.11 15.46 -12.42
C GLY A 104 1.25 14.45 -12.59
N TRP A 105 1.00 13.22 -12.20
CA TRP A 105 1.89 12.09 -12.44
C TRP A 105 1.14 10.88 -13.01
N ARG A 106 1.84 10.07 -13.79
CA ARG A 106 1.25 8.90 -14.44
C ARG A 106 2.34 7.90 -14.83
N ALA A 107 2.11 6.64 -14.53
CA ALA A 107 3.00 5.55 -14.95
C ALA A 107 3.20 5.54 -16.48
N GLY A 108 4.46 5.42 -16.90
CA GLY A 108 4.84 5.41 -18.32
C GLY A 108 4.91 6.80 -18.98
N VAL A 109 4.54 7.87 -18.27
CA VAL A 109 4.65 9.27 -18.71
C VAL A 109 5.63 10.03 -17.83
N THR A 110 5.47 9.90 -16.50
CA THR A 110 6.43 10.40 -15.51
C THR A 110 7.17 9.22 -14.87
N HIS A 111 8.17 9.48 -14.01
CA HIS A 111 8.91 8.41 -13.32
C HIS A 111 8.08 7.75 -12.23
N ALA A 112 7.22 8.50 -11.55
CA ALA A 112 6.29 7.96 -10.56
C ALA A 112 5.14 7.15 -11.21
N GLY A 113 4.44 6.37 -10.39
CA GLY A 113 3.22 5.66 -10.75
C GLY A 113 3.38 4.15 -10.98
N ARG A 114 4.59 3.60 -10.92
CA ARG A 114 4.81 2.15 -10.80
C ARG A 114 5.03 1.81 -9.35
N TRP A 115 4.37 0.77 -8.87
CA TRP A 115 4.42 0.40 -7.46
C TRP A 115 4.31 -1.11 -7.26
N CYS A 116 4.78 -1.56 -6.12
CA CYS A 116 4.64 -2.93 -5.66
C CYS A 116 4.42 -2.93 -4.14
N ASP A 117 3.31 -3.48 -3.72
CA ASP A 117 2.93 -3.61 -2.32
C ASP A 117 3.09 -5.06 -1.86
N VAL A 118 3.83 -5.26 -0.78
CA VAL A 118 4.02 -6.56 -0.15
C VAL A 118 3.26 -6.58 1.16
N PHE A 119 2.18 -7.33 1.18
CA PHE A 119 1.32 -7.50 2.34
C PHE A 119 1.66 -8.78 3.11
N GLU A 120 1.49 -8.74 4.43
CA GLU A 120 1.27 -9.90 5.27
C GLU A 120 -0.13 -9.76 5.89
N ILE A 121 -1.02 -10.70 5.57
CA ILE A 121 -2.45 -10.62 5.93
C ILE A 121 -2.86 -11.87 6.70
N ARG A 122 -3.27 -11.68 7.96
CA ARG A 122 -3.80 -12.70 8.86
C ARG A 122 -4.99 -12.15 9.64
N ASP A 123 -5.88 -13.01 10.06
CA ASP A 123 -7.00 -12.68 10.95
C ASP A 123 -7.85 -11.51 10.43
N ASN A 124 -8.04 -11.43 9.11
CA ASN A 124 -8.75 -10.36 8.41
C ASN A 124 -8.18 -8.96 8.68
N ARG A 125 -6.86 -8.87 8.91
CA ARG A 125 -6.12 -7.62 9.12
C ARG A 125 -4.79 -7.65 8.38
N ILE A 126 -4.35 -6.47 7.95
CA ILE A 126 -3.01 -6.26 7.43
C ILE A 126 -2.07 -6.19 8.64
N GLN A 127 -1.15 -7.15 8.73
CA GLN A 127 -0.12 -7.20 9.77
C GLN A 127 1.12 -6.41 9.37
N ARG A 128 1.39 -6.39 8.07
CA ARG A 128 2.52 -5.67 7.49
C ARG A 128 2.19 -5.26 6.07
N LEU A 129 2.59 -4.05 5.72
CA LEU A 129 2.55 -3.53 4.36
C LEU A 129 3.84 -2.81 4.04
N PHE A 130 4.61 -3.34 3.09
CA PHE A 130 5.80 -2.71 2.57
C PHE A 130 5.54 -2.24 1.14
N ILE A 131 5.62 -0.92 0.96
CA ILE A 131 5.32 -0.22 -0.29
C ILE A 131 6.63 0.12 -1.00
N TYR A 132 6.77 -0.32 -2.23
CA TYR A 132 7.94 -0.06 -3.07
C TYR A 132 7.50 0.73 -4.29
N LEU A 133 7.94 1.97 -4.38
CA LEU A 133 7.62 2.88 -5.48
C LEU A 133 8.68 3.98 -5.56
N ASP A 134 8.62 4.79 -6.61
CA ASP A 134 9.34 6.05 -6.68
C ASP A 134 8.46 7.15 -6.05
N PRO A 135 8.88 7.75 -4.91
CA PRO A 135 8.11 8.78 -4.22
C PRO A 135 8.27 10.17 -4.86
N ASP A 136 9.04 10.32 -5.93
CA ASP A 136 9.22 11.59 -6.63
C ASP A 136 8.05 11.89 -7.57
N TYR A 137 6.88 12.11 -6.99
CA TYR A 137 5.66 12.41 -7.74
C TYR A 137 5.72 13.70 -8.57
N ALA A 138 6.61 14.64 -8.18
CA ALA A 138 6.77 15.92 -8.85
C ALA A 138 7.87 15.94 -9.93
N ASP A 139 8.53 14.79 -10.18
CA ASP A 139 9.68 14.69 -11.10
C ASP A 139 10.81 15.69 -10.78
N ALA A 140 11.01 16.02 -9.51
CA ALA A 140 11.97 17.00 -9.05
C ALA A 140 13.41 16.45 -8.97
N ASP A 141 13.56 15.13 -8.94
CA ASP A 141 14.83 14.42 -8.68
C ASP A 141 15.55 13.96 -9.95
N THR A 142 15.00 14.25 -11.12
CA THR A 142 15.45 13.80 -12.43
C THR A 142 16.93 14.11 -12.70
N ALA A 143 17.40 15.30 -12.28
CA ALA A 143 18.78 15.74 -12.53
C ALA A 143 19.84 14.90 -11.79
N ARG A 144 19.46 14.11 -10.78
CA ARG A 144 20.37 13.22 -10.03
C ARG A 144 20.73 11.95 -10.77
N TYR A 145 19.98 11.60 -11.81
CA TYR A 145 20.14 10.33 -12.51
C TYR A 145 20.72 10.55 -13.91
N PRO A 146 22.02 10.23 -14.15
CA PRO A 146 22.70 10.55 -15.41
C PRO A 146 22.14 9.79 -16.62
N TRP A 147 21.41 8.68 -16.42
CA TRP A 147 20.74 7.96 -17.50
C TRP A 147 19.49 8.66 -18.01
N LEU A 148 18.91 9.61 -17.26
CA LEU A 148 17.78 10.42 -17.71
C LEU A 148 18.22 11.63 -18.56
N ALA A 149 19.48 12.03 -18.46
CA ALA A 149 20.05 13.13 -19.27
C ALA A 149 20.32 12.76 -20.74
N ARG A 150 20.00 11.53 -21.15
CA ARG A 150 20.28 11.00 -22.50
C ARG A 150 19.05 10.87 -23.39
N ALA A 151 17.92 11.43 -22.98
CA ALA A 151 16.68 11.43 -23.77
C ALA A 151 16.58 12.64 -24.70
#